data_90f182bedb6475e721b162aeb75f6e90
#
_entry.id   90f182bedb6475e721b162aeb75f6e90
#
_cell.length_a   1.000
_cell.length_b   1.000
_cell.length_c   1.000
_cell.angle_alpha   90.00
_cell.angle_beta   90.00
_cell.angle_gamma   90.00
#
_symmetry.space_group_name_H-M   'P 1'
#
loop_
_entity.id
_entity.type
_entity.pdbx_description
1 polymer ?
#
loop_
_entity_poly.entity_id
_entity_poly.type
_entity_poly.pdbx_seq_one_letter_code
_entity_poly.pdbx_strand_id
1 'polypeptide(L)'
;AEDPIYFTLVPQPSHAARRTTLLAFHRLPDGRVERLAVNRYPLGEPYTAAWSGGDLDEQWQALGKLIAERNPRRIGINVSRDWPVADGLSKALHQRLLEVLPEGFESRLVSAEDLVVRWTETRIPAEQEIYPQIVALARSVISEAFSSRVITPGVTTTEDVAWYIRDRYEGLGLPIWFMPDVNFQRAGQDCAQDNPFCGSEG
;
A
#
# COMPACT_ATOMS: atom_id res chain seq x y z
N ALA A 1 -8.40 8.73 7.70
CA ALA A 1 -7.98 7.68 6.78
C ALA A 1 -6.48 7.49 6.91
N GLU A 2 -6.02 6.26 6.90
CA GLU A 2 -4.60 5.94 6.97
C GLU A 2 -4.09 5.77 5.55
N ASP A 3 -2.94 6.39 5.25
CA ASP A 3 -2.27 6.20 3.97
C ASP A 3 -1.74 4.75 3.90
N PRO A 4 -2.19 3.92 2.95
CA PRO A 4 -1.77 2.53 2.86
C PRO A 4 -0.26 2.36 2.70
N ILE A 5 0.41 3.32 2.10
CA ILE A 5 1.86 3.32 1.91
C ILE A 5 2.62 3.66 3.20
N TYR A 6 2.02 4.41 4.10
CA TYR A 6 2.63 4.81 5.37
C TYR A 6 3.20 3.61 6.15
N PHE A 7 2.43 2.53 6.26
CA PHE A 7 2.81 1.35 7.05
C PHE A 7 4.01 0.59 6.47
N THR A 8 4.29 0.78 5.21
CA THR A 8 5.47 0.18 4.56
C THR A 8 6.70 1.07 4.63
N LEU A 9 6.52 2.38 4.83
CA LEU A 9 7.59 3.37 4.88
C LEU A 9 8.10 3.64 6.30
N VAL A 10 7.28 3.41 7.31
CA VAL A 10 7.62 3.70 8.71
C VAL A 10 7.92 2.41 9.47
N PRO A 11 9.11 2.26 10.09
CA PRO A 11 9.50 1.02 10.76
C PRO A 11 8.59 0.57 11.90
N GLN A 12 7.96 1.51 12.59
CA GLN A 12 7.04 1.24 13.71
C GLN A 12 5.79 2.13 13.59
N PRO A 13 4.86 1.83 12.68
CA PRO A 13 3.66 2.61 12.53
C PRO A 13 2.75 2.47 13.75
N SER A 14 2.09 3.56 14.13
CA SER A 14 1.13 3.60 15.23
C SER A 14 -0.21 4.14 14.78
N HIS A 15 -1.26 3.33 14.91
CA HIS A 15 -2.64 3.73 14.66
C HIS A 15 -3.17 4.74 15.69
N ALA A 16 -2.55 4.82 16.87
CA ALA A 16 -2.94 5.73 17.94
C ALA A 16 -2.23 7.09 17.88
N ALA A 17 -1.45 7.36 16.85
CA ALA A 17 -0.74 8.62 16.70
C ALA A 17 -1.74 9.78 16.54
N ARG A 18 -1.67 10.76 17.44
CA ARG A 18 -2.47 11.99 17.35
C ARG A 18 -1.92 12.98 16.32
N ARG A 19 -0.73 12.74 15.80
CA ARG A 19 -0.01 13.63 14.88
C ARG A 19 0.29 12.90 13.58
N THR A 20 0.14 13.61 12.50
CA THR A 20 0.52 13.13 11.18
C THR A 20 2.06 13.03 11.09
N THR A 21 2.58 11.93 10.57
CA THR A 21 3.96 11.83 10.13
C THR A 21 4.05 12.33 8.70
N LEU A 22 4.90 13.32 8.46
CA LEU A 22 5.11 13.87 7.12
C LEU A 22 6.47 13.38 6.62
N LEU A 23 6.46 12.66 5.51
CA LEU A 23 7.64 12.17 4.83
C LEU A 23 7.79 12.89 3.50
N ALA A 24 9.02 13.26 3.15
CA ALA A 24 9.35 13.84 1.87
C ALA A 24 10.54 13.11 1.22
N PHE A 25 10.36 12.72 -0.03
CA PHE A 25 11.39 12.11 -0.85
C PHE A 25 11.78 13.10 -1.94
N HIS A 26 13.00 13.62 -1.86
CA HIS A 26 13.48 14.62 -2.81
C HIS A 26 14.60 14.05 -3.67
N ARG A 27 14.35 13.96 -4.97
CA ARG A 27 15.35 13.51 -5.94
C ARG A 27 16.31 14.64 -6.27
N LEU A 28 17.58 14.43 -5.97
CA LEU A 28 18.66 15.36 -6.28
C LEU A 28 19.07 15.28 -7.76
N PRO A 29 19.77 16.32 -8.28
CA PRO A 29 20.25 16.33 -9.67
C PRO A 29 21.20 15.18 -10.01
N ASP A 30 21.95 14.66 -9.05
CA ASP A 30 22.86 13.51 -9.17
C ASP A 30 22.15 12.14 -9.11
N GLY A 31 20.81 12.15 -9.00
CA GLY A 31 19.98 10.95 -8.94
C GLY A 31 19.80 10.36 -7.55
N ARG A 32 20.51 10.81 -6.54
CA ARG A 32 20.28 10.41 -5.14
C ARG A 32 18.93 10.90 -4.65
N VAL A 33 18.39 10.25 -3.62
CA VAL A 33 17.13 10.61 -3.00
C VAL A 33 17.36 10.95 -1.53
N GLU A 34 17.03 12.18 -1.15
CA GLU A 34 16.90 12.56 0.25
C GLU A 34 15.60 11.95 0.81
N ARG A 35 15.69 11.35 1.98
CA ARG A 35 14.55 10.80 2.72
C ARG A 35 14.37 11.62 3.99
N LEU A 36 13.40 12.50 4.00
CA LEU A 36 13.23 13.54 5.01
C LEU A 36 12.00 13.25 5.85
N ALA A 37 12.15 13.32 7.15
CA ALA A 37 11.05 13.22 8.09
C ALA A 37 10.80 14.60 8.73
N VAL A 38 9.59 15.12 8.50
CA VAL A 38 9.07 16.32 9.20
C VAL A 38 8.16 15.80 10.30
N ASN A 39 8.74 15.36 11.40
CA ASN A 39 8.03 14.70 12.48
C ASN A 39 8.58 15.12 13.85
N ARG A 40 7.71 15.08 14.87
CA ARG A 40 8.10 15.46 16.23
C ARG A 40 9.24 14.62 16.79
N TYR A 41 9.22 13.33 16.50
CA TYR A 41 10.21 12.38 16.93
C TYR A 41 11.02 11.87 15.74
N PRO A 42 12.34 11.69 15.88
CA PRO A 42 13.13 11.11 14.81
C PRO A 42 12.65 9.68 14.51
N LEU A 43 12.58 9.35 13.24
CA LEU A 43 12.21 7.99 12.81
C LEU A 43 13.41 7.04 12.74
N GLY A 44 14.64 7.56 12.89
CA GLY A 44 15.86 6.79 12.67
C GLY A 44 16.14 6.54 11.19
N GLU A 45 17.21 5.77 10.94
CA GLU A 45 17.55 5.37 9.58
C GLU A 45 16.37 4.62 8.89
N PRO A 46 16.11 4.86 7.62
CA PRO A 46 16.94 5.63 6.67
C PRO A 46 16.53 7.11 6.50
N TYR A 47 15.85 7.70 7.48
CA TYR A 47 15.32 9.06 7.38
C TYR A 47 16.20 10.08 8.09
N THR A 48 16.39 11.24 7.46
CA THR A 48 16.96 12.43 8.08
C THR A 48 15.85 13.29 8.68
N ALA A 49 15.97 13.64 9.95
CA ALA A 49 15.03 14.56 10.58
C ALA A 49 15.21 15.97 10.00
N ALA A 50 14.22 16.43 9.23
CA ALA A 50 14.19 17.78 8.67
C ALA A 50 13.57 18.79 9.65
N TRP A 51 12.81 18.31 10.62
CA TRP A 51 12.23 19.09 11.70
C TRP A 51 11.94 18.16 12.89
N SER A 52 12.06 18.69 14.10
CA SER A 52 11.69 17.97 15.32
C SER A 52 11.23 18.94 16.40
N GLY A 53 10.23 18.59 17.18
CA GLY A 53 9.68 19.41 18.27
C GLY A 53 8.38 20.12 17.92
N GLY A 54 8.08 21.23 18.59
CA GLY A 54 6.98 22.13 18.31
C GLY A 54 5.55 21.56 18.33
N ASP A 55 4.62 22.32 17.81
CA ASP A 55 3.21 21.95 17.64
C ASP A 55 2.89 21.48 16.20
N LEU A 56 1.61 21.22 15.91
CA LEU A 56 1.19 20.75 14.59
C LEU A 56 1.33 21.80 13.50
N ASP A 57 1.10 23.07 13.84
CA ASP A 57 1.16 24.16 12.85
C ASP A 57 2.63 24.43 12.49
N GLU A 58 3.54 24.40 13.46
CA GLU A 58 4.97 24.46 13.22
C GLU A 58 5.47 23.32 12.32
N GLN A 59 4.94 22.10 12.51
CA GLN A 59 5.27 20.95 11.67
C GLN A 59 4.92 21.21 10.18
N TRP A 60 3.72 21.73 9.93
CA TRP A 60 3.28 22.02 8.57
C TRP A 60 4.03 23.21 7.96
N GLN A 61 4.30 24.24 8.76
CA GLN A 61 5.14 25.37 8.33
C GLN A 61 6.57 24.91 7.97
N ALA A 62 7.13 23.98 8.73
CA ALA A 62 8.43 23.37 8.41
C ALA A 62 8.39 22.60 7.08
N LEU A 63 7.30 21.88 6.79
CA LEU A 63 7.11 21.24 5.48
C LEU A 63 7.07 22.27 4.35
N GLY A 64 6.29 23.34 4.51
CA GLY A 64 6.20 24.41 3.53
C GLY A 64 7.55 25.07 3.25
N LYS A 65 8.33 25.37 4.30
CA LYS A 65 9.69 25.89 4.21
C LYS A 65 10.63 24.92 3.48
N LEU A 66 10.58 23.65 3.82
CA LEU A 66 11.36 22.59 3.18
C LEU A 66 11.07 22.50 1.67
N ILE A 67 9.80 22.61 1.28
CA ILE A 67 9.38 22.62 -0.13
C ILE A 67 9.89 23.89 -0.82
N ALA A 68 9.78 25.05 -0.17
CA ALA A 68 10.27 26.31 -0.72
C ALA A 68 11.77 26.29 -0.99
N GLU A 69 12.56 25.83 -0.03
CA GLU A 69 14.03 25.73 -0.12
C GLU A 69 14.49 24.83 -1.26
N ARG A 70 13.79 23.73 -1.50
CA ARG A 70 14.14 22.76 -2.56
C ARG A 70 13.57 23.12 -3.92
N ASN A 71 12.58 24.00 -3.95
CA ASN A 71 11.94 24.51 -5.15
C ASN A 71 11.67 23.45 -6.24
N PRO A 72 10.97 22.34 -5.91
CA PRO A 72 10.75 21.26 -6.86
C PRO A 72 9.87 21.72 -8.02
N ARG A 73 10.11 21.17 -9.21
CA ARG A 73 9.27 21.42 -10.40
C ARG A 73 7.93 20.70 -10.31
N ARG A 74 7.89 19.53 -9.67
CA ARG A 74 6.71 18.70 -9.47
C ARG A 74 6.71 18.18 -8.04
N ILE A 75 5.54 18.13 -7.44
CA ILE A 75 5.33 17.65 -6.07
C ILE A 75 4.33 16.51 -6.16
N GLY A 76 4.81 15.28 -6.03
CA GLY A 76 3.96 14.09 -6.00
C GLY A 76 3.22 13.99 -4.66
N ILE A 77 1.92 13.82 -4.71
CA ILE A 77 1.07 13.59 -3.55
C ILE A 77 0.26 12.30 -3.72
N ASN A 78 -0.06 11.63 -2.62
CA ASN A 78 -0.83 10.38 -2.63
C ASN A 78 -2.31 10.64 -2.86
N VAL A 79 -2.63 11.00 -4.09
CA VAL A 79 -3.99 11.16 -4.61
C VAL A 79 -4.11 10.35 -5.89
N SER A 80 -5.06 9.42 -5.94
CA SER A 80 -5.34 8.59 -7.10
C SER A 80 -6.84 8.44 -7.28
N ARG A 81 -7.26 8.40 -8.55
CA ARG A 81 -8.64 8.09 -8.91
C ARG A 81 -8.88 6.58 -9.00
N ASP A 82 -7.89 5.85 -9.48
CA ASP A 82 -8.06 4.48 -9.94
C ASP A 82 -7.37 3.45 -9.01
N TRP A 83 -6.41 3.89 -8.19
CA TRP A 83 -5.63 3.02 -7.31
C TRP A 83 -5.77 3.41 -5.83
N PRO A 84 -6.66 2.76 -5.06
CA PRO A 84 -6.86 3.08 -3.64
C PRO A 84 -5.58 3.04 -2.79
N VAL A 85 -4.63 2.17 -3.13
CA VAL A 85 -3.34 2.09 -2.45
C VAL A 85 -2.50 3.36 -2.61
N ALA A 86 -2.74 4.14 -3.66
CA ALA A 86 -2.07 5.41 -3.95
C ALA A 86 -2.90 6.64 -3.55
N ASP A 87 -4.08 6.46 -2.92
CA ASP A 87 -5.01 7.52 -2.52
C ASP A 87 -5.10 7.64 -0.99
N GLY A 88 -3.97 7.93 -0.36
CA GLY A 88 -3.87 8.05 1.10
C GLY A 88 -4.00 9.46 1.66
N LEU A 89 -3.95 10.49 0.81
CA LEU A 89 -4.02 11.89 1.25
C LEU A 89 -5.47 12.32 1.48
N SER A 90 -5.89 12.42 2.75
CA SER A 90 -7.23 12.89 3.07
C SER A 90 -7.44 14.34 2.63
N LYS A 91 -8.71 14.72 2.37
CA LYS A 91 -9.07 16.10 2.01
C LYS A 91 -8.56 17.13 3.03
N ALA A 92 -8.63 16.82 4.32
CA ALA A 92 -8.17 17.73 5.37
C ALA A 92 -6.65 17.92 5.33
N LEU A 93 -5.88 16.86 5.09
CA LEU A 93 -4.42 16.95 4.96
C LEU A 93 -4.01 17.67 3.67
N HIS A 94 -4.76 17.46 2.58
CA HIS A 94 -4.55 18.19 1.34
C HIS A 94 -4.78 19.71 1.52
N GLN A 95 -5.84 20.10 2.22
CA GLN A 95 -6.10 21.50 2.52
C GLN A 95 -4.98 22.11 3.37
N ARG A 96 -4.50 21.41 4.40
CA ARG A 96 -3.35 21.86 5.18
C ARG A 96 -2.06 22.00 4.37
N LEU A 97 -1.85 21.11 3.42
CA LEU A 97 -0.72 21.24 2.50
C LEU A 97 -0.82 22.53 1.69
N LEU A 98 -1.99 22.83 1.12
CA LEU A 98 -2.21 24.05 0.34
C LEU A 98 -1.97 25.35 1.16
N GLU A 99 -2.34 25.35 2.45
CA GLU A 99 -2.15 26.49 3.35
C GLU A 99 -0.67 26.83 3.59
N VAL A 100 0.23 25.86 3.47
CA VAL A 100 1.67 26.04 3.75
C VAL A 100 2.54 26.06 2.49
N LEU A 101 1.98 25.74 1.33
CA LEU A 101 2.72 25.82 0.07
C LEU A 101 3.05 27.26 -0.30
N PRO A 102 4.25 27.52 -0.86
CA PRO A 102 4.56 28.82 -1.44
C PRO A 102 3.58 29.18 -2.56
N GLU A 103 3.38 30.48 -2.76
CA GLU A 103 2.52 30.98 -3.84
C GLU A 103 2.93 30.38 -5.20
N GLY A 104 1.94 29.90 -5.96
CA GLY A 104 2.13 29.29 -7.27
C GLY A 104 2.57 27.82 -7.25
N PHE A 105 2.88 27.23 -6.08
CA PHE A 105 3.31 25.84 -6.00
C PHE A 105 2.16 24.84 -6.10
N GLU A 106 0.94 25.26 -5.87
CA GLU A 106 -0.25 24.41 -6.07
C GLU A 106 -0.30 23.80 -7.48
N SER A 107 0.07 24.59 -8.50
CA SER A 107 0.12 24.12 -9.90
C SER A 107 1.18 23.04 -10.16
N ARG A 108 2.08 22.80 -9.22
CA ARG A 108 3.12 21.77 -9.26
C ARG A 108 2.70 20.45 -8.63
N LEU A 109 1.53 20.41 -7.96
CA LEU A 109 0.98 19.20 -7.37
C LEU A 109 0.57 18.23 -8.48
N VAL A 110 0.98 16.98 -8.35
CA VAL A 110 0.64 15.89 -9.27
C VAL A 110 0.37 14.61 -8.48
N SER A 111 -0.41 13.70 -9.03
CA SER A 111 -0.54 12.36 -8.46
C SER A 111 0.82 11.66 -8.39
N ALA A 112 1.10 10.98 -7.29
CA ALA A 112 2.23 10.07 -7.14
C ALA A 112 1.89 8.63 -7.54
N GLU A 113 0.72 8.38 -8.12
CA GLU A 113 0.20 7.06 -8.47
C GLU A 113 1.21 6.18 -9.20
N ASP A 114 1.78 6.66 -10.30
CA ASP A 114 2.79 5.92 -11.07
C ASP A 114 4.00 5.50 -10.22
N LEU A 115 4.43 6.36 -9.29
CA LEU A 115 5.54 6.06 -8.39
C LEU A 115 5.16 4.96 -7.41
N VAL A 116 3.99 5.06 -6.81
CA VAL A 116 3.46 4.09 -5.85
C VAL A 116 3.26 2.73 -6.51
N VAL A 117 2.63 2.68 -7.68
CA VAL A 117 2.40 1.44 -8.44
C VAL A 117 3.73 0.78 -8.79
N ARG A 118 4.67 1.52 -9.39
CA ARG A 118 6.00 0.98 -9.73
C ARG A 118 6.74 0.46 -8.51
N TRP A 119 6.66 1.15 -7.39
CA TRP A 119 7.32 0.71 -6.18
C TRP A 119 6.72 -0.59 -5.64
N THR A 120 5.40 -0.71 -5.60
CA THR A 120 4.71 -1.93 -5.13
C THR A 120 4.91 -3.12 -6.07
N GLU A 121 5.08 -2.89 -7.37
CA GLU A 121 5.34 -3.93 -8.36
C GLU A 121 6.82 -4.35 -8.44
N THR A 122 7.73 -3.51 -7.96
CA THR A 122 9.18 -3.79 -8.03
C THR A 122 9.60 -4.72 -6.90
N ARG A 123 10.31 -5.79 -7.24
CA ARG A 123 10.91 -6.73 -6.29
C ARG A 123 12.39 -6.43 -6.11
N ILE A 124 12.83 -6.36 -4.86
CA ILE A 124 14.26 -6.25 -4.55
C ILE A 124 14.95 -7.63 -4.67
N PRO A 125 16.29 -7.70 -4.83
CA PRO A 125 17.00 -8.97 -4.98
C PRO A 125 16.72 -9.98 -3.86
N ALA A 126 16.62 -9.54 -2.60
CA ALA A 126 16.32 -10.40 -1.47
C ALA A 126 14.91 -11.04 -1.56
N GLU A 127 13.93 -10.33 -2.11
CA GLU A 127 12.60 -10.88 -2.37
C GLU A 127 12.62 -11.89 -3.52
N GLN A 128 13.44 -11.64 -4.55
CA GLN A 128 13.54 -12.53 -5.72
C GLN A 128 14.08 -13.92 -5.36
N GLU A 129 14.90 -14.03 -4.31
CA GLU A 129 15.40 -15.33 -3.82
C GLU A 129 14.31 -16.17 -3.15
N ILE A 130 13.36 -15.52 -2.48
CA ILE A 130 12.31 -16.19 -1.68
C ILE A 130 11.03 -16.38 -2.50
N TYR A 131 10.74 -15.45 -3.41
CA TYR A 131 9.48 -15.41 -4.15
C TYR A 131 9.13 -16.71 -4.89
N PRO A 132 10.06 -17.41 -5.60
CA PRO A 132 9.76 -18.67 -6.25
C PRO A 132 9.29 -19.77 -5.27
N GLN A 133 9.81 -19.77 -4.05
CA GLN A 133 9.44 -20.74 -3.02
C GLN A 133 8.01 -20.46 -2.52
N ILE A 134 7.67 -19.18 -2.28
CA ILE A 134 6.32 -18.79 -1.88
C ILE A 134 5.31 -19.12 -2.99
N VAL A 135 5.65 -18.85 -4.25
CA VAL A 135 4.80 -19.18 -5.40
C VAL A 135 4.59 -20.70 -5.53
N ALA A 136 5.65 -21.49 -5.37
CA ALA A 136 5.55 -22.94 -5.40
C ALA A 136 4.66 -23.48 -4.27
N LEU A 137 4.80 -22.93 -3.07
CA LEU A 137 3.97 -23.27 -1.91
C LEU A 137 2.51 -22.90 -2.16
N ALA A 138 2.23 -21.70 -2.62
CA ALA A 138 0.88 -21.24 -2.95
C ALA A 138 0.22 -22.16 -3.99
N ARG A 139 0.95 -22.51 -5.05
CA ARG A 139 0.47 -23.44 -6.07
C ARG A 139 0.18 -24.84 -5.50
N SER A 140 0.98 -25.34 -4.55
CA SER A 140 0.74 -26.63 -3.92
C SER A 140 -0.54 -26.61 -3.08
N VAL A 141 -0.78 -25.53 -2.33
CA VAL A 141 -2.02 -25.36 -1.54
C VAL A 141 -3.25 -25.31 -2.46
N ILE A 142 -3.18 -24.51 -3.54
CA ILE A 142 -4.26 -24.43 -4.53
C ILE A 142 -4.51 -25.81 -5.18
N SER A 143 -3.46 -26.53 -5.60
CA SER A 143 -3.59 -27.86 -6.20
C SER A 143 -4.21 -28.87 -5.25
N GLU A 144 -3.89 -28.79 -3.96
CA GLU A 144 -4.50 -29.64 -2.93
C GLU A 144 -5.96 -29.28 -2.72
N ALA A 145 -6.28 -27.98 -2.62
CA ALA A 145 -7.63 -27.48 -2.41
C ALA A 145 -8.60 -27.89 -3.53
N PHE A 146 -8.11 -27.92 -4.77
CA PHE A 146 -8.89 -28.34 -5.95
C PHE A 146 -8.73 -29.84 -6.30
N SER A 147 -8.42 -30.69 -5.32
CA SER A 147 -8.32 -32.12 -5.50
C SER A 147 -9.48 -32.86 -4.83
N SER A 148 -9.62 -34.14 -5.19
CA SER A 148 -10.57 -35.08 -4.53
C SER A 148 -10.29 -35.33 -3.05
N ARG A 149 -9.18 -34.83 -2.51
CA ARG A 149 -8.91 -34.86 -1.06
C ARG A 149 -9.78 -33.83 -0.30
N VAL A 150 -10.14 -32.74 -0.95
CA VAL A 150 -10.88 -31.61 -0.36
C VAL A 150 -12.29 -31.55 -0.94
N ILE A 151 -12.42 -31.74 -2.26
CA ILE A 151 -13.71 -31.61 -2.95
C ILE A 151 -14.41 -32.96 -3.04
N THR A 152 -15.59 -33.02 -2.41
CA THR A 152 -16.57 -34.11 -2.61
C THR A 152 -17.71 -33.51 -3.46
N PRO A 153 -17.89 -33.98 -4.71
CA PRO A 153 -18.94 -33.45 -5.59
C PRO A 153 -20.34 -33.54 -4.95
N GLY A 154 -21.11 -32.48 -5.05
CA GLY A 154 -22.44 -32.35 -4.46
C GLY A 154 -22.49 -32.10 -2.95
N VAL A 155 -21.31 -32.01 -2.28
CA VAL A 155 -21.21 -31.76 -0.84
C VAL A 155 -20.37 -30.51 -0.53
N THR A 156 -19.16 -30.45 -1.09
CA THR A 156 -18.22 -29.34 -0.81
C THR A 156 -18.65 -28.06 -1.52
N THR A 157 -18.78 -26.98 -0.77
CA THR A 157 -19.11 -25.65 -1.29
C THR A 157 -17.82 -24.87 -1.66
N THR A 158 -17.97 -23.77 -2.38
CA THR A 158 -16.86 -22.85 -2.67
C THR A 158 -16.31 -22.22 -1.40
N GLU A 159 -17.18 -21.99 -0.41
CA GLU A 159 -16.79 -21.46 0.90
C GLU A 159 -15.93 -22.47 1.68
N ASP A 160 -16.27 -23.75 1.66
CA ASP A 160 -15.46 -24.80 2.30
C ASP A 160 -14.04 -24.85 1.71
N VAL A 161 -13.91 -24.69 0.40
CA VAL A 161 -12.61 -24.63 -0.27
C VAL A 161 -11.83 -23.36 0.12
N ALA A 162 -12.50 -22.22 0.21
CA ALA A 162 -11.86 -20.97 0.65
C ALA A 162 -11.35 -21.08 2.09
N TRP A 163 -12.15 -21.64 3.01
CA TRP A 163 -11.73 -21.91 4.39
C TRP A 163 -10.57 -22.91 4.45
N TYR A 164 -10.61 -23.97 3.66
CA TYR A 164 -9.50 -24.92 3.59
C TYR A 164 -8.18 -24.24 3.20
N ILE A 165 -8.19 -23.39 2.18
CA ILE A 165 -7.00 -22.65 1.75
C ILE A 165 -6.47 -21.78 2.89
N ARG A 166 -7.37 -21.06 3.58
CA ARG A 166 -7.02 -20.22 4.73
C ARG A 166 -6.35 -21.03 5.83
N ASP A 167 -6.99 -22.12 6.25
CA ASP A 167 -6.49 -22.97 7.33
C ASP A 167 -5.12 -23.58 6.99
N ARG A 168 -4.92 -23.92 5.71
CA ARG A 168 -3.61 -24.39 5.24
C ARG A 168 -2.52 -23.33 5.36
N TYR A 169 -2.79 -22.08 4.98
CA TYR A 169 -1.83 -20.98 5.16
C TYR A 169 -1.57 -20.70 6.63
N GLU A 170 -2.60 -20.69 7.47
CA GLU A 170 -2.44 -20.51 8.91
C GLU A 170 -1.58 -21.62 9.54
N GLY A 171 -1.85 -22.87 9.17
CA GLY A 171 -1.06 -24.03 9.61
C GLY A 171 0.41 -24.00 9.15
N LEU A 172 0.72 -23.25 8.10
CA LEU A 172 2.08 -22.99 7.62
C LEU A 172 2.72 -21.74 8.25
N GLY A 173 2.00 -21.04 9.14
CA GLY A 173 2.46 -19.80 9.76
C GLY A 173 2.50 -18.62 8.80
N LEU A 174 1.77 -18.68 7.69
CA LEU A 174 1.70 -17.62 6.68
C LEU A 174 0.45 -16.76 6.91
N PRO A 175 0.58 -15.48 7.25
CA PRO A 175 -0.57 -14.61 7.36
C PRO A 175 -1.17 -14.37 5.98
N ILE A 176 -2.50 -14.37 5.90
CA ILE A 176 -3.21 -13.97 4.70
C ILE A 176 -3.68 -12.51 4.85
N TRP A 177 -3.65 -11.76 3.75
CA TRP A 177 -4.11 -10.38 3.74
C TRP A 177 -5.64 -10.28 3.57
N PHE A 178 -6.21 -11.15 2.75
CA PHE A 178 -7.66 -11.22 2.50
C PHE A 178 -8.09 -12.66 2.35
N MET A 179 -9.39 -12.90 2.55
CA MET A 179 -9.98 -14.24 2.40
C MET A 179 -9.83 -14.69 0.94
N PRO A 180 -9.40 -15.94 0.67
CA PRO A 180 -9.40 -16.49 -0.68
C PRO A 180 -10.80 -16.41 -1.29
N ASP A 181 -10.89 -15.96 -2.54
CA ASP A 181 -12.10 -15.99 -3.32
C ASP A 181 -12.11 -17.25 -4.19
N VAL A 182 -13.13 -18.08 -4.03
CA VAL A 182 -13.30 -19.35 -4.73
C VAL A 182 -14.65 -19.35 -5.42
N ASN A 183 -14.64 -19.39 -6.75
CA ASN A 183 -15.83 -19.32 -7.56
C ASN A 183 -16.05 -20.58 -8.39
N PHE A 184 -17.29 -20.91 -8.64
CA PHE A 184 -17.70 -21.98 -9.51
C PHE A 184 -17.99 -21.45 -10.91
N GLN A 185 -17.27 -21.91 -11.92
CA GLN A 185 -17.48 -21.53 -13.31
C GLN A 185 -18.11 -22.69 -14.10
N ARG A 186 -19.22 -22.43 -14.74
CA ARG A 186 -19.88 -23.38 -15.64
C ARG A 186 -19.43 -23.17 -17.08
N ALA A 187 -19.28 -24.26 -17.83
CA ALA A 187 -18.94 -24.17 -19.24
C ALA A 187 -19.96 -23.32 -20.01
N GLY A 188 -19.48 -22.34 -20.78
CA GLY A 188 -20.30 -21.43 -21.58
C GLY A 188 -20.84 -20.20 -20.82
N GLN A 189 -20.53 -20.04 -19.53
CA GLN A 189 -20.81 -18.82 -18.79
C GLN A 189 -19.53 -18.04 -18.57
N ASP A 190 -19.54 -16.76 -18.92
CA ASP A 190 -18.43 -15.86 -18.64
C ASP A 190 -18.73 -15.09 -17.36
N CYS A 191 -18.20 -15.60 -16.25
CA CYS A 191 -18.35 -14.96 -14.93
C CYS A 191 -17.76 -13.57 -14.84
N ALA A 192 -16.79 -13.23 -15.69
CA ALA A 192 -16.09 -11.95 -15.62
C ALA A 192 -16.96 -10.78 -16.13
N GLN A 193 -17.99 -11.04 -16.94
CA GLN A 193 -18.83 -9.98 -17.50
C GLN A 193 -20.05 -9.62 -16.63
N ASP A 194 -20.57 -10.59 -15.85
CA ASP A 194 -21.86 -10.40 -15.18
C ASP A 194 -21.77 -10.26 -13.65
N ASN A 195 -20.69 -10.73 -13.03
CA ASN A 195 -20.48 -10.57 -11.58
C ASN A 195 -19.01 -10.82 -11.20
N PRO A 196 -18.27 -9.81 -10.70
CA PRO A 196 -16.92 -10.03 -10.19
C PRO A 196 -16.85 -11.03 -9.03
N PHE A 197 -17.98 -11.30 -8.40
CA PHE A 197 -18.18 -12.34 -7.40
C PHE A 197 -19.19 -13.34 -7.95
N CYS A 198 -18.80 -14.17 -8.92
CA CYS A 198 -19.69 -15.20 -9.44
C CYS A 198 -20.29 -15.99 -8.29
N GLY A 199 -21.58 -15.79 -8.09
CA GLY A 199 -22.28 -16.15 -6.89
C GLY A 199 -22.09 -17.60 -6.45
N SER A 200 -21.92 -17.76 -5.17
CA SER A 200 -22.04 -18.98 -4.41
C SER A 200 -23.43 -19.57 -4.59
N GLU A 201 -23.63 -20.32 -5.64
CA GLU A 201 -24.72 -21.31 -5.65
C GLU A 201 -24.08 -22.68 -5.44
N GLY A 202 -24.35 -23.24 -4.24
CA GLY A 202 -23.99 -24.60 -3.85
C GLY A 202 -24.74 -25.65 -4.69
#